data_2825d8b553b6a76b10c65b539f06d298
#
_entry.id   2825d8b553b6a76b10c65b539f06d298
#
_cell.length_a   1.000
_cell.length_b   1.000
_cell.length_c   1.000
_cell.angle_alpha   90.00
_cell.angle_beta   90.00
_cell.angle_gamma   90.00
#
_symmetry.space_group_name_H-M   'P 1'
#
loop_
_entity.id
_entity.type
_entity.pdbx_description
1 polymer ?
#
loop_
_entity_poly.entity_id
_entity_poly.type
_entity_poly.pdbx_seq_one_letter_code
_entity_poly.pdbx_strand_id
1 'polypeptide(L)' 'MEPKAKFKIVYSEEADNFLNLLPSKVKEKIIYNIAKSKFVIDPELFKKLDNTDIWEFRTLYNKTQYRLLAFWDKVDEI' A
#
# COMPACT_ATOMS: atom_id res chain seq x y z
N MET A 1 18.16 6.03 -16.55
CA MET A 1 17.66 4.68 -16.24
C MET A 1 16.55 4.77 -15.21
N GLU A 2 15.39 4.25 -15.54
CA GLU A 2 14.27 4.28 -14.61
C GLU A 2 14.41 3.22 -13.53
N PRO A 3 14.08 3.54 -12.26
CA PRO A 3 14.12 2.54 -11.20
C PRO A 3 13.08 1.45 -11.44
N LYS A 4 13.46 0.24 -11.11
CA LYS A 4 12.53 -0.89 -11.22
C LYS A 4 11.70 -0.99 -9.95
N ALA A 5 10.42 -1.32 -10.11
CA ALA A 5 9.57 -1.61 -8.99
C ALA A 5 10.07 -2.87 -8.26
N LYS A 6 10.06 -2.84 -6.94
CA LYS A 6 10.51 -3.97 -6.12
C LYS A 6 9.50 -5.12 -6.08
N PHE A 7 8.24 -4.83 -6.36
CA PHE A 7 7.16 -5.79 -6.32
C PHE A 7 5.95 -5.28 -7.07
N LYS A 8 5.03 -6.17 -7.34
CA LYS A 8 3.74 -5.85 -7.93
C LYS A 8 2.69 -5.73 -6.83
N ILE A 9 1.68 -4.91 -7.05
CA ILE A 9 0.58 -4.75 -6.11
C ILE A 9 -0.72 -5.13 -6.80
N VAL A 10 -1.48 -6.01 -6.15
CA VAL A 10 -2.81 -6.39 -6.59
C VAL A 10 -3.78 -6.02 -5.47
N TYR A 11 -4.81 -5.29 -5.82
CA TYR A 11 -5.82 -4.88 -4.85
C TYR A 11 -6.91 -5.93 -4.76
N SER A 12 -7.27 -6.32 -3.52
CA SER A 12 -8.43 -7.17 -3.32
C SER A 12 -9.70 -6.38 -3.61
N GLU A 13 -10.80 -7.09 -3.82
CA GLU A 13 -12.10 -6.45 -3.99
C GLU A 13 -12.45 -5.59 -2.78
N GLU A 14 -12.12 -6.05 -1.58
CA GLU A 14 -12.39 -5.31 -0.35
C GLU A 14 -11.59 -4.00 -0.31
N ALA A 15 -10.32 -4.05 -0.70
CA ALA A 15 -9.49 -2.86 -0.75
C ALA A 15 -10.00 -1.85 -1.78
N ASP A 16 -10.38 -2.34 -2.95
CA ASP A 16 -10.96 -1.48 -4.00
C ASP A 16 -12.23 -0.81 -3.52
N ASN A 17 -13.12 -1.58 -2.88
CA ASN A 17 -14.37 -1.04 -2.36
C ASN A 17 -14.12 0.03 -1.30
N PHE A 18 -13.17 -0.23 -0.40
CA PHE A 18 -12.79 0.75 0.61
C PHE A 18 -12.29 2.04 -0.01
N LEU A 19 -11.39 1.94 -0.99
CA LEU A 19 -10.83 3.12 -1.65
C LEU A 19 -11.89 3.89 -2.41
N ASN A 20 -12.85 3.20 -3.02
CA ASN A 20 -13.91 3.85 -3.79
C ASN A 20 -14.92 4.59 -2.92
N LEU A 21 -14.96 4.31 -1.62
CA LEU A 21 -15.81 5.03 -0.67
C LEU A 21 -15.18 6.34 -0.18
N LEU A 22 -13.89 6.54 -0.44
CA LEU A 22 -13.17 7.71 0.03
C LEU A 22 -13.30 8.88 -0.95
N PRO A 23 -13.18 10.13 -0.45
CA PRO A 23 -13.08 11.28 -1.36
C PRO A 23 -11.92 11.09 -2.34
N SER A 24 -12.08 11.59 -3.57
CA SER A 24 -11.07 11.35 -4.61
C SER A 24 -9.67 11.80 -4.23
N LYS A 25 -9.54 12.92 -3.53
CA LYS A 25 -8.21 13.41 -3.12
C LYS A 25 -7.52 12.48 -2.13
N VAL A 26 -8.29 11.89 -1.22
CA VAL A 26 -7.77 10.92 -0.27
C VAL A 26 -7.33 9.65 -0.98
N LYS A 27 -8.19 9.14 -1.85
CA LYS A 27 -7.90 7.96 -2.65
C LYS A 27 -6.63 8.15 -3.47
N GLU A 28 -6.51 9.28 -4.16
CA GLU A 28 -5.33 9.59 -4.96
C GLU A 28 -4.05 9.59 -4.13
N LYS A 29 -4.10 10.16 -2.93
CA LYS A 29 -2.93 10.21 -2.05
C LYS A 29 -2.53 8.80 -1.59
N ILE A 30 -3.50 7.98 -1.22
CA ILE A 30 -3.24 6.61 -0.81
C ILE A 30 -2.60 5.81 -1.94
N ILE A 31 -3.18 5.88 -3.13
CA ILE A 31 -2.65 5.16 -4.30
C ILE A 31 -1.25 5.65 -4.67
N TYR A 32 -1.03 6.97 -4.58
CA TYR A 32 0.30 7.53 -4.82
C TYR A 32 1.33 6.97 -3.84
N ASN A 33 1.00 6.93 -2.56
CA ASN A 33 1.92 6.42 -1.54
C ASN A 33 2.18 4.92 -1.70
N ILE A 34 1.17 4.15 -2.06
CA ILE A 34 1.33 2.73 -2.32
C ILE A 34 2.25 2.51 -3.53
N ALA A 35 2.04 3.26 -4.60
CA ALA A 35 2.89 3.18 -5.79
C ALA A 35 4.33 3.57 -5.47
N LYS A 36 4.51 4.62 -4.68
CA LYS A 36 5.84 5.06 -4.24
C LYS A 36 6.57 3.98 -3.45
N SER A 37 5.84 3.22 -2.64
CA SER A 37 6.42 2.14 -1.84
C SER A 37 7.06 1.03 -2.67
N LYS A 38 6.69 0.91 -3.94
CA LYS A 38 7.32 -0.07 -4.84
C LYS A 38 8.75 0.30 -5.18
N PHE A 39 9.13 1.56 -5.03
CA PHE A 39 10.44 2.06 -5.45
C PHE A 39 11.30 2.53 -4.28
N VAL A 40 10.68 3.01 -3.22
CA VAL A 40 11.37 3.62 -2.09
C VAL A 40 11.02 2.87 -0.80
N ILE A 41 12.05 2.53 -0.03
CA ILE A 41 11.85 1.91 1.28
C ILE A 41 11.60 3.03 2.29
N ASP A 42 10.36 3.14 2.77
CA ASP A 42 9.98 4.15 3.73
C ASP A 42 9.05 3.52 4.78
N PRO A 43 9.51 3.32 6.01
CA PRO A 43 8.70 2.69 7.05
C PRO A 43 7.45 3.47 7.44
N GLU A 44 7.40 4.77 7.11
CA GLU A 44 6.21 5.57 7.36
C GLU A 44 5.09 5.26 6.36
N LEU A 45 5.45 4.72 5.19
CA LEU A 45 4.49 4.39 4.14
C LEU A 45 4.17 2.90 4.08
N PHE A 46 5.16 2.06 4.37
CA PHE A 46 5.02 0.61 4.22
C PHE A 46 5.87 -0.08 5.27
N LYS A 47 5.22 -0.79 6.17
CA LYS A 47 5.88 -1.38 7.32
C LYS A 47 5.34 -2.76 7.62
N LYS A 48 6.23 -3.68 8.00
CA LYS A 48 5.83 -5.00 8.47
C LYS A 48 5.35 -4.89 9.93
N LEU A 49 4.23 -5.51 10.24
CA LEU A 49 3.73 -5.56 11.61
C LEU A 49 4.52 -6.59 12.41
N ASP A 50 4.85 -6.23 13.65
CA ASP A 50 5.68 -7.07 14.51
C ASP A 50 5.08 -8.46 14.73
N ASN A 51 5.92 -9.49 14.66
CA ASN A 51 5.56 -10.89 14.90
C ASN A 51 4.50 -11.42 13.95
N THR A 52 4.39 -10.84 12.75
CA THR A 52 3.45 -11.31 11.72
C THR A 52 4.11 -11.28 10.35
N ASP A 53 3.44 -11.90 9.37
CA ASP A 53 3.82 -11.78 7.96
C ASP A 53 2.96 -10.74 7.25
N ILE A 54 2.26 -9.92 8.02
CA ILE A 54 1.39 -8.90 7.49
C ILE A 54 2.13 -7.58 7.40
N TRP A 55 1.97 -6.90 6.28
CA TRP A 55 2.50 -5.57 6.05
C TRP A 55 1.36 -4.56 6.04
N GLU A 56 1.69 -3.31 6.29
CA GLU A 56 0.72 -2.24 6.36
C GLU A 56 1.17 -1.09 5.47
N PHE A 57 0.30 -0.69 4.53
CA PHE A 57 0.47 0.55 3.80
C PHE A 57 -0.20 1.66 4.60
N ARG A 58 0.52 2.75 4.82
CA ARG A 58 0.07 3.85 5.67
C ARG A 58 0.06 5.14 4.89
N THR A 59 -1.00 5.92 5.05
CA THR A 59 -1.10 7.25 4.46
C THR A 59 -1.70 8.20 5.46
N LEU A 60 -0.98 9.26 5.76
CA LEU A 60 -1.51 10.34 6.60
C LEU A 60 -2.04 11.43 5.68
N TYR A 61 -3.31 11.75 5.82
CA TYR A 61 -3.95 12.80 5.04
C TYR A 61 -4.88 13.59 5.94
N ASN A 62 -4.67 14.90 6.00
CA ASN A 62 -5.50 15.81 6.77
C ASN A 62 -5.72 15.33 8.21
N LYS A 63 -4.63 14.93 8.88
CA LYS A 63 -4.60 14.41 10.26
C LYS A 63 -5.26 13.05 10.45
N THR A 64 -5.73 12.40 9.40
CA THR A 64 -6.29 11.06 9.47
C THR A 64 -5.30 10.06 8.91
N GLN A 65 -5.03 9.00 9.66
CA GLN A 65 -4.15 7.91 9.25
C GLN A 65 -4.99 6.83 8.57
N TYR A 66 -4.70 6.56 7.30
CA TYR A 66 -5.34 5.49 6.55
C TYR A 66 -4.38 4.30 6.47
N ARG A 67 -4.90 3.11 6.69
CA ARG A 67 -4.09 1.89 6.71
C ARG A 67 -4.72 0.80 5.86
N LEU A 68 -3.90 0.16 5.03
CA LEU A 68 -4.31 -1.01 4.26
C LEU A 68 -3.35 -2.15 4.58
N LEU A 69 -3.91 -3.31 4.91
CA LEU A 69 -3.10 -4.47 5.22
C LEU A 69 -2.74 -5.21 3.95
N ALA A 70 -1.55 -5.75 3.90
CA ALA A 70 -1.03 -6.46 2.73
C ALA A 70 -0.25 -7.69 3.15
N PHE A 71 -0.23 -8.68 2.29
CA PHE A 71 0.59 -9.87 2.48
C PHE A 71 1.10 -10.33 1.13
N TRP A 72 2.19 -11.09 1.17
CA TRP A 72 2.80 -11.58 -0.05
C TRP A 72 2.00 -12.75 -0.60
N ASP A 73 1.72 -12.70 -1.89
CA ASP A 73 1.09 -13.80 -2.59
C ASP A 73 2.20 -14.69 -3.15
N LYS A 74 2.36 -15.85 -2.55
CA LYS A 74 3.44 -16.77 -2.93
C LYS A 74 3.13 -17.56 -4.18
N VAL A 75 1.91 -17.52 -4.65
CA VAL A 75 1.55 -18.25 -5.87
C VAL A 75 2.27 -17.67 -7.07
N ASP A 76 2.56 -16.38 -7.07
CA ASP A 76 3.22 -15.69 -8.18
C ASP A 76 4.74 -15.68 -8.10
N GLU A 77 5.32 -16.37 -7.14
CA GLU A 77 6.77 -16.44 -6.96
C GLU A 77 7.44 -17.56 -7.76
N ILE A 78 6.73 -18.19 -8.61
CA ILE A 78 7.26 -19.33 -9.40
C ILE A 78 8.17 -18.85 -10.51
#